data_c1ef471b58485b199b31ebd4c8fe5930
#
_entry.id   c1ef471b58485b199b31ebd4c8fe5930
#
_cell.length_a   1.000
_cell.length_b   1.000
_cell.length_c   1.000
_cell.angle_alpha   90.00
_cell.angle_beta   90.00
_cell.angle_gamma   90.00
#
_symmetry.space_group_name_H-M   'P 1'
#
loop_
_entity.id
_entity.type
_entity.pdbx_description
1 polymer ?
#
loop_
_entity_poly.entity_id
_entity_poly.type
_entity_poly.pdbx_seq_one_letter_code
_entity_poly.pdbx_strand_id
1 'polypeptide(L)'
;VKYYGNHFWLMYEAEKLIAFVDGFVTDERDLTDVMYEDATLHNENGAWQMIFGVNTIPAYRKQGYAGELIGRAIEDAKQQGRKGLVLTCKDRLVHYYAKFGFTDEGVSEKSTHGNAVWHQMRLTF
;
A
#
# COMPACT_ATOMS: atom_id res chain seq x y z
N VAL A 1 13.61 -3.44 3.55
CA VAL A 1 13.40 -4.24 4.75
C VAL A 1 14.17 -3.68 5.93
N LYS A 2 15.43 -3.25 5.74
CA LYS A 2 16.25 -2.74 6.84
C LYS A 2 15.68 -1.50 7.51
N TYR A 3 15.04 -0.62 6.74
CA TYR A 3 14.60 0.69 7.24
C TYR A 3 13.15 0.72 7.69
N TYR A 4 12.33 -0.17 7.15
CA TYR A 4 10.91 -0.20 7.44
C TYR A 4 10.32 -1.62 7.37
N GLY A 5 11.02 -2.56 8.00
CA GLY A 5 10.61 -3.97 8.04
C GLY A 5 9.21 -4.19 8.61
N ASN A 6 8.74 -3.29 9.49
CA ASN A 6 7.40 -3.35 10.06
C ASN A 6 6.29 -2.96 9.06
N HIS A 7 6.67 -2.53 7.85
CA HIS A 7 5.75 -2.10 6.80
C HIS A 7 5.84 -3.00 5.58
N PHE A 8 6.30 -4.24 5.79
CA PHE A 8 6.26 -5.33 4.83
C PHE A 8 5.36 -6.43 5.40
N TRP A 9 4.35 -6.80 4.64
CA TRP A 9 3.43 -7.88 5.01
C TRP A 9 3.65 -9.01 4.02
N LEU A 10 4.14 -10.14 4.52
CA LEU A 10 4.59 -11.27 3.70
C LEU A 10 3.74 -12.49 4.01
N MET A 11 3.35 -13.21 2.97
CA MET A 11 2.62 -14.45 3.11
C MET A 11 3.41 -15.59 2.48
N TYR A 12 3.60 -16.65 3.24
CA TYR A 12 4.33 -17.83 2.80
C TYR A 12 3.45 -19.07 2.83
N GLU A 13 3.68 -19.97 1.89
CA GLU A 13 3.19 -21.34 1.98
C GLU A 13 4.44 -22.22 2.00
N ALA A 14 4.66 -22.95 3.11
CA ALA A 14 5.92 -23.61 3.43
C ALA A 14 7.06 -22.56 3.37
N GLU A 15 8.06 -22.73 2.51
CA GLU A 15 9.16 -21.77 2.39
C GLU A 15 9.02 -20.83 1.19
N LYS A 16 7.87 -20.91 0.48
CA LYS A 16 7.64 -20.14 -0.73
C LYS A 16 6.87 -18.86 -0.43
N LEU A 17 7.42 -17.71 -0.81
CA LEU A 17 6.72 -16.43 -0.73
C LEU A 17 5.64 -16.38 -1.81
N ILE A 18 4.38 -16.27 -1.42
CA ILE A 18 3.24 -16.30 -2.35
C ILE A 18 2.56 -14.96 -2.54
N ALA A 19 2.66 -14.06 -1.57
CA ALA A 19 2.06 -12.73 -1.66
C ALA A 19 2.80 -11.75 -0.76
N PHE A 20 2.76 -10.46 -1.11
CA PHE A 20 3.29 -9.42 -0.24
C PHE A 20 2.59 -8.08 -0.47
N VAL A 21 2.62 -7.27 0.57
CA VAL A 21 2.26 -5.86 0.56
C VAL A 21 3.42 -5.11 1.19
N ASP A 22 3.84 -4.01 0.59
CA ASP A 22 4.91 -3.20 1.15
C ASP A 22 4.66 -1.71 1.02
N GLY A 23 5.37 -0.94 1.82
CA GLY A 23 5.27 0.51 1.81
C GLY A 23 6.21 1.15 2.83
N PHE A 24 5.94 2.41 3.15
CA PHE A 24 6.62 3.08 4.24
C PHE A 24 5.67 4.09 4.92
N VAL A 25 6.13 4.75 5.96
CA VAL A 25 5.35 5.72 6.72
C VAL A 25 5.93 7.10 6.53
N THR A 26 5.08 8.12 6.42
CA THR A 26 5.50 9.50 6.23
C THR A 26 4.45 10.46 6.77
N ASP A 27 4.85 11.70 7.02
CA ASP A 27 3.91 12.78 7.32
C ASP A 27 3.32 13.42 6.07
N GLU A 28 3.88 13.13 4.90
CA GLU A 28 3.33 13.61 3.64
C GLU A 28 1.94 13.01 3.43
N ARG A 29 0.99 13.88 3.08
CA ARG A 29 -0.39 13.46 2.93
C ARG A 29 -0.63 12.62 1.67
N ASP A 30 0.08 12.93 0.60
CA ASP A 30 -0.13 12.30 -0.70
C ASP A 30 1.06 11.43 -1.11
N LEU A 31 0.76 10.35 -1.82
CA LEU A 31 1.78 9.45 -2.35
C LEU A 31 2.36 10.05 -3.63
N THR A 32 3.69 10.11 -3.71
CA THR A 32 4.42 10.67 -4.85
C THR A 32 5.41 9.67 -5.43
N ASP A 33 5.79 9.86 -6.70
CA ASP A 33 6.72 8.97 -7.39
C ASP A 33 8.08 8.86 -6.68
N VAL A 34 8.57 9.95 -6.11
CA VAL A 34 9.88 9.95 -5.45
C VAL A 34 9.93 8.99 -4.25
N MET A 35 8.79 8.72 -3.64
CA MET A 35 8.72 7.79 -2.50
C MET A 35 9.09 6.35 -2.87
N TYR A 36 8.89 5.96 -4.13
CA TYR A 36 9.27 4.63 -4.60
C TYR A 36 10.78 4.46 -4.72
N GLU A 37 11.50 5.56 -4.88
CA GLU A 37 12.93 5.56 -5.16
C GLU A 37 13.80 5.92 -3.96
N ASP A 38 13.22 6.60 -2.96
CA ASP A 38 13.99 7.16 -1.85
C ASP A 38 13.44 6.72 -0.50
N ALA A 39 14.02 5.66 0.04
CA ALA A 39 13.64 5.12 1.35
C ALA A 39 13.98 6.08 2.51
N THR A 40 14.81 7.10 2.29
CA THR A 40 15.12 8.07 3.34
C THR A 40 13.92 8.98 3.66
N LEU A 41 12.91 8.98 2.82
CA LEU A 41 11.66 9.72 3.07
C LEU A 41 10.77 9.02 4.10
N HIS A 42 11.08 7.78 4.46
CA HIS A 42 10.37 7.06 5.51
C HIS A 42 10.57 7.74 6.86
N ASN A 43 9.48 7.92 7.59
CA ASN A 43 9.48 8.46 8.95
C ASN A 43 8.62 7.56 9.83
N GLU A 44 9.25 6.80 10.71
CA GLU A 44 8.55 5.83 11.57
C GLU A 44 7.47 6.47 12.45
N ASN A 45 7.57 7.76 12.72
CA ASN A 45 6.58 8.52 13.47
C ASN A 45 5.56 9.24 12.57
N GLY A 46 5.56 8.93 11.27
CA GLY A 46 4.69 9.57 10.31
C GLY A 46 3.21 9.24 10.49
N ALA A 47 2.35 10.10 9.96
CA ALA A 47 0.91 9.99 10.11
C ALA A 47 0.26 9.01 9.13
N TRP A 48 0.89 8.79 7.97
CA TRP A 48 0.28 8.03 6.88
C TRP A 48 1.11 6.82 6.49
N GLN A 49 0.46 5.66 6.44
CA GLN A 49 1.05 4.45 5.86
C GLN A 49 0.85 4.50 4.35
N MET A 50 1.94 4.63 3.61
CA MET A 50 1.92 4.52 2.15
C MET A 50 2.02 3.05 1.77
N ILE A 51 1.26 2.63 0.78
CA ILE A 51 1.31 1.28 0.22
C ILE A 51 1.87 1.40 -1.19
N PHE A 52 3.01 0.76 -1.44
CA PHE A 52 3.70 0.80 -2.73
C PHE A 52 3.36 -0.39 -3.62
N GLY A 53 3.40 -1.59 -3.06
CA GLY A 53 3.19 -2.80 -3.81
C GLY A 53 2.21 -3.74 -3.15
N VAL A 54 1.36 -4.34 -3.97
CA VAL A 54 0.42 -5.38 -3.58
C VAL A 54 0.57 -6.48 -4.62
N ASN A 55 1.17 -7.60 -4.26
CA ASN A 55 1.51 -8.67 -5.21
C ASN A 55 1.16 -10.05 -4.71
N THR A 56 0.69 -10.88 -5.64
CA THR A 56 0.47 -12.32 -5.44
C THR A 56 1.04 -13.04 -6.65
N ILE A 57 1.78 -14.13 -6.45
CA ILE A 57 2.28 -14.91 -7.59
C ILE A 57 1.11 -15.52 -8.35
N PRO A 58 1.24 -15.70 -9.68
CA PRO A 58 0.10 -16.10 -10.53
C PRO A 58 -0.67 -17.33 -10.08
N ALA A 59 0.02 -18.36 -9.60
CA ALA A 59 -0.61 -19.61 -9.16
C ALA A 59 -1.53 -19.45 -7.95
N TYR A 60 -1.39 -18.36 -7.19
CA TYR A 60 -2.15 -18.11 -5.95
C TYR A 60 -3.11 -16.94 -6.07
N ARG A 61 -3.29 -16.38 -7.26
CA ARG A 61 -4.22 -15.27 -7.48
C ARG A 61 -5.67 -15.72 -7.35
N LYS A 62 -6.56 -14.77 -7.10
CA LYS A 62 -8.02 -14.99 -6.97
C LYS A 62 -8.42 -15.87 -5.79
N GLN A 63 -7.53 -16.01 -4.80
CA GLN A 63 -7.81 -16.77 -3.58
C GLN A 63 -7.92 -15.89 -2.34
N GLY A 64 -7.90 -14.57 -2.51
CA GLY A 64 -8.08 -13.62 -1.41
C GLY A 64 -6.83 -13.34 -0.59
N TYR A 65 -5.66 -13.83 -0.98
CA TYR A 65 -4.44 -13.65 -0.19
C TYR A 65 -3.98 -12.19 -0.11
N ALA A 66 -4.00 -11.47 -1.24
CA ALA A 66 -3.66 -10.05 -1.23
C ALA A 66 -4.61 -9.26 -0.34
N GLY A 67 -5.90 -9.56 -0.40
CA GLY A 67 -6.91 -8.92 0.45
C GLY A 67 -6.68 -9.18 1.93
N GLU A 68 -6.26 -10.39 2.30
CA GLU A 68 -5.91 -10.71 3.68
C GLU A 68 -4.73 -9.87 4.17
N LEU A 69 -3.69 -9.72 3.34
CA LEU A 69 -2.54 -8.88 3.68
C LEU A 69 -2.90 -7.40 3.77
N ILE A 70 -3.74 -6.91 2.88
CA ILE A 70 -4.24 -5.53 2.94
C ILE A 70 -4.98 -5.31 4.27
N GLY A 71 -5.82 -6.25 4.67
CA GLY A 71 -6.51 -6.19 5.94
C GLY A 71 -5.57 -6.12 7.14
N ARG A 72 -4.47 -6.87 7.11
CA ARG A 72 -3.45 -6.82 8.15
C ARG A 72 -2.71 -5.49 8.17
N ALA A 73 -2.40 -4.95 6.99
CA ALA A 73 -1.74 -3.65 6.90
C ALA A 73 -2.63 -2.55 7.49
N ILE A 74 -3.93 -2.59 7.22
CA ILE A 74 -4.89 -1.65 7.79
C ILE A 74 -4.92 -1.77 9.31
N GLU A 75 -5.01 -2.98 9.83
CA GLU A 75 -5.07 -3.21 11.27
C GLU A 75 -3.81 -2.75 11.98
N ASP A 76 -2.64 -3.06 11.40
CA ASP A 76 -1.36 -2.64 11.96
C ASP A 76 -1.22 -1.12 11.98
N ALA A 77 -1.63 -0.44 10.90
CA ALA A 77 -1.61 1.02 10.86
C ALA A 77 -2.50 1.64 11.94
N LYS A 78 -3.67 1.06 12.17
CA LYS A 78 -4.55 1.48 13.27
C LYS A 78 -3.87 1.34 14.62
N GLN A 79 -3.28 0.18 14.89
CA GLN A 79 -2.62 -0.09 16.16
C GLN A 79 -1.42 0.82 16.39
N GLN A 80 -0.76 1.24 15.31
CA GLN A 80 0.37 2.16 15.37
C GLN A 80 -0.06 3.63 15.56
N GLY A 81 -1.36 3.92 15.53
CA GLY A 81 -1.87 5.27 15.72
C GLY A 81 -1.75 6.16 14.49
N ARG A 82 -1.62 5.58 13.29
CA ARG A 82 -1.58 6.35 12.04
C ARG A 82 -2.94 6.99 11.75
N LYS A 83 -2.94 8.02 10.91
CA LYS A 83 -4.20 8.63 10.45
C LYS A 83 -4.91 7.79 9.41
N GLY A 84 -4.19 6.98 8.68
CA GLY A 84 -4.73 6.12 7.66
C GLY A 84 -3.68 5.59 6.71
N LEU A 85 -4.15 5.10 5.55
CA LEU A 85 -3.31 4.53 4.50
C LEU A 85 -3.60 5.23 3.18
N VAL A 86 -2.56 5.32 2.33
CA VAL A 86 -2.67 5.90 0.99
C VAL A 86 -2.00 4.95 0.00
N LEU A 87 -2.66 4.75 -1.14
CA LEU A 87 -2.08 3.99 -2.24
C LEU A 87 -2.45 4.66 -3.57
N THR A 88 -1.79 4.25 -4.64
CA THR A 88 -2.22 4.57 -5.99
C THR A 88 -2.50 3.28 -6.74
N CYS A 89 -3.50 3.32 -7.60
CA CYS A 89 -3.88 2.15 -8.40
C CYS A 89 -4.39 2.57 -9.77
N LYS A 90 -4.42 1.62 -10.68
CA LYS A 90 -5.02 1.82 -11.99
C LYS A 90 -6.55 1.86 -11.85
N ASP A 91 -7.21 2.54 -12.78
CA ASP A 91 -8.66 2.72 -12.78
C ASP A 91 -9.43 1.41 -12.55
N ARG A 92 -9.02 0.34 -13.18
CA ARG A 92 -9.69 -0.98 -13.06
C ARG A 92 -9.67 -1.56 -11.65
N LEU A 93 -8.79 -1.06 -10.76
CA LEU A 93 -8.64 -1.56 -9.40
C LEU A 93 -9.34 -0.68 -8.34
N VAL A 94 -9.93 0.44 -8.75
CA VAL A 94 -10.63 1.35 -7.82
C VAL A 94 -11.71 0.60 -7.03
N HIS A 95 -12.54 -0.18 -7.69
CA HIS A 95 -13.59 -0.96 -7.02
C HIS A 95 -13.02 -1.97 -6.03
N TYR A 96 -11.90 -2.58 -6.39
CA TYR A 96 -11.26 -3.57 -5.53
C TYR A 96 -10.85 -2.94 -4.19
N TYR A 97 -10.14 -1.81 -4.25
CA TYR A 97 -9.70 -1.14 -3.03
C TYR A 97 -10.83 -0.46 -2.26
N ALA A 98 -11.87 -0.01 -2.96
CA ALA A 98 -13.04 0.55 -2.29
C ALA A 98 -13.69 -0.43 -1.33
N LYS A 99 -13.60 -1.73 -1.59
CA LYS A 99 -14.15 -2.78 -0.70
C LYS A 99 -13.48 -2.79 0.68
N PHE A 100 -12.26 -2.29 0.78
CA PHE A 100 -11.53 -2.22 2.05
C PHE A 100 -11.76 -0.90 2.78
N GLY A 101 -12.55 0.00 2.20
CA GLY A 101 -12.84 1.30 2.79
C GLY A 101 -12.04 2.46 2.22
N PHE A 102 -11.22 2.23 1.20
CA PHE A 102 -10.48 3.31 0.53
C PHE A 102 -11.44 4.15 -0.32
N THR A 103 -11.25 5.47 -0.26
CA THR A 103 -11.97 6.42 -1.09
C THR A 103 -11.10 6.85 -2.25
N ASP A 104 -11.68 6.85 -3.46
CA ASP A 104 -11.00 7.34 -4.67
C ASP A 104 -10.93 8.87 -4.61
N GLU A 105 -9.71 9.41 -4.59
CA GLU A 105 -9.45 10.85 -4.60
C GLU A 105 -9.21 11.40 -6.01
N GLY A 106 -9.42 10.54 -7.02
CA GLY A 106 -9.26 10.93 -8.41
C GLY A 106 -7.87 10.66 -8.96
N VAL A 107 -7.64 11.09 -10.18
CA VAL A 107 -6.35 10.92 -10.86
C VAL A 107 -5.27 11.71 -10.15
N SER A 108 -4.18 11.04 -9.80
CA SER A 108 -3.06 11.68 -9.13
C SER A 108 -2.12 12.32 -10.14
N GLU A 109 -1.86 13.61 -9.96
CA GLU A 109 -0.86 14.33 -10.75
C GLU A 109 0.56 14.10 -10.22
N LYS A 110 0.67 13.57 -8.99
CA LYS A 110 1.96 13.34 -8.31
C LYS A 110 2.52 11.94 -8.54
N SER A 111 1.76 11.06 -9.17
CA SER A 111 2.15 9.68 -9.45
C SER A 111 1.93 9.38 -10.91
N THR A 112 3.02 9.37 -11.68
CA THR A 112 2.99 9.17 -13.13
C THR A 112 3.95 8.08 -13.59
N HIS A 113 4.49 7.30 -12.64
CA HIS A 113 5.47 6.26 -12.95
C HIS A 113 4.92 5.26 -13.97
N GLY A 114 5.80 4.83 -14.87
CA GLY A 114 5.43 3.93 -15.97
C GLY A 114 4.53 4.58 -17.01
N ASN A 115 4.45 5.92 -17.05
CA ASN A 115 3.57 6.67 -17.96
C ASN A 115 2.11 6.23 -17.87
N ALA A 116 1.70 5.70 -16.72
CA ALA A 116 0.34 5.25 -16.49
C ALA A 116 -0.47 6.32 -15.76
N VAL A 117 -1.78 6.22 -15.89
CA VAL A 117 -2.71 7.05 -15.12
C VAL A 117 -3.01 6.33 -13.81
N TRP A 118 -2.77 7.02 -12.70
CA TRP A 118 -2.93 6.47 -11.36
C TRP A 118 -3.98 7.24 -10.59
N HIS A 119 -4.89 6.51 -9.93
CA HIS A 119 -5.83 7.08 -8.97
C HIS A 119 -5.21 7.00 -7.57
N GLN A 120 -5.29 8.09 -6.82
CA GLN A 120 -4.92 8.04 -5.41
C GLN A 120 -6.13 7.62 -4.59
N MET A 121 -5.94 6.66 -3.72
CA MET A 121 -6.98 6.18 -2.82
C MET A 121 -6.53 6.31 -1.38
N ARG A 122 -7.44 6.72 -0.50
CA ARG A 122 -7.16 6.98 0.91
C ARG A 122 -8.16 6.27 1.80
N LEU A 123 -7.66 5.64 2.84
CA LEU A 123 -8.46 5.15 3.95
C LEU A 123 -8.09 5.97 5.18
N THR A 124 -9.03 6.72 5.72
CA THR A 124 -8.81 7.55 6.91
C THR A 124 -9.50 6.90 8.10
N PHE A 125 -8.77 6.74 9.17
CA PHE A 125 -9.32 6.17 10.41
C PHE A 125 -10.18 7.16 11.17
#